data_c73bff6a49da40c23e4a611d54b2cd8b
#
_entry.id   c73bff6a49da40c23e4a611d54b2cd8b
#
_cell.length_a   1.000
_cell.length_b   1.000
_cell.length_c   1.000
_cell.angle_alpha   90.00
_cell.angle_beta   90.00
_cell.angle_gamma   90.00
#
_symmetry.space_group_name_H-M   'P 1'
#
loop_
_entity.id
_entity.type
_entity.pdbx_description
1 polymer ?
#
loop_
_entity_poly.entity_id
_entity_poly.type
_entity_poly.pdbx_seq_one_letter_code
_entity_poly.pdbx_strand_id
1 'polypeptide(L)'
;MHHDRPWRRPGAAAYARRRIRALLRPPVTVVEAPAELRKDHDVPVVLSDGTTLRVNLYRPAGPGPFPVILSAHPYGKDALPRRRGRGWRLNFQFHIMNQPEPYRISSETGWEAPDPLRWVAAGFAVINADLRGAGTSEGVGSLLSEQEAHDVAEIIEW
;
A
#
# COMPACT_ATOMS: atom_id res chain seq x y z
N MET A 1 -41.95 -7.69 -27.52
CA MET A 1 -41.70 -7.74 -26.07
C MET A 1 -40.21 -7.70 -25.81
N HIS A 2 -39.65 -6.54 -25.43
CA HIS A 2 -38.29 -6.45 -24.97
C HIS A 2 -38.21 -7.07 -23.58
N HIS A 3 -37.62 -8.25 -23.45
CA HIS A 3 -37.29 -8.79 -22.16
C HIS A 3 -36.28 -7.83 -21.51
N ASP A 4 -36.71 -7.01 -20.57
CA ASP A 4 -35.86 -6.27 -19.66
C ASP A 4 -34.97 -7.27 -18.94
N ARG A 5 -33.71 -7.33 -19.33
CA ARG A 5 -32.72 -8.19 -18.68
C ARG A 5 -32.33 -7.55 -17.33
N PRO A 6 -32.79 -8.09 -16.20
CA PRO A 6 -32.70 -7.43 -14.89
C PRO A 6 -31.25 -7.18 -14.42
N TRP A 7 -30.24 -7.76 -15.09
CA TRP A 7 -28.80 -7.55 -14.79
C TRP A 7 -28.16 -6.39 -15.58
N ARG A 8 -28.84 -5.76 -16.54
CA ARG A 8 -28.32 -4.57 -17.21
C ARG A 8 -28.47 -3.36 -16.27
N ARG A 9 -27.39 -3.01 -15.61
CA ARG A 9 -27.35 -1.77 -14.83
C ARG A 9 -27.52 -0.56 -15.77
N PRO A 10 -28.36 0.44 -15.39
CA PRO A 10 -28.40 1.72 -16.10
C PRO A 10 -26.97 2.27 -16.22
N GLY A 11 -26.60 2.76 -17.41
CA GLY A 11 -25.25 3.31 -17.64
C GLY A 11 -24.14 2.30 -17.86
N ALA A 12 -24.44 1.01 -18.14
CA ALA A 12 -23.45 -0.03 -18.37
C ALA A 12 -22.35 0.35 -19.39
N ALA A 13 -22.69 1.04 -20.47
CA ALA A 13 -21.72 1.49 -21.48
C ALA A 13 -20.79 2.61 -20.93
N ALA A 14 -21.31 3.53 -20.14
CA ALA A 14 -20.52 4.57 -19.49
C ALA A 14 -19.58 3.95 -18.44
N TYR A 15 -20.08 3.00 -17.67
CA TYR A 15 -19.28 2.21 -16.71
C TYR A 15 -18.15 1.46 -17.43
N ALA A 16 -18.43 0.73 -18.49
CA ALA A 16 -17.42 -0.03 -19.25
C ALA A 16 -16.32 0.90 -19.82
N ARG A 17 -16.70 2.04 -20.40
CA ARG A 17 -15.74 3.04 -20.90
C ARG A 17 -14.86 3.59 -19.78
N ARG A 18 -15.44 3.89 -18.62
CA ARG A 18 -14.68 4.34 -17.43
C ARG A 18 -13.69 3.27 -16.97
N ARG A 19 -14.13 2.00 -16.92
CA ARG A 19 -13.27 0.85 -16.54
C ARG A 19 -12.08 0.69 -17.49
N ILE A 20 -12.32 0.71 -18.80
CA ILE A 20 -11.25 0.60 -19.79
C ILE A 20 -10.27 1.76 -19.66
N ARG A 21 -10.77 2.98 -19.47
CA ARG A 21 -9.90 4.13 -19.23
C ARG A 21 -9.06 3.98 -17.97
N ALA A 22 -9.65 3.52 -16.85
CA ALA A 22 -8.96 3.32 -15.58
C ALA A 22 -7.90 2.20 -15.66
N LEU A 23 -8.13 1.14 -16.42
CA LEU A 23 -7.13 0.09 -16.69
C LEU A 23 -5.89 0.64 -17.40
N LEU A 24 -6.07 1.58 -18.31
CA LEU A 24 -4.97 2.18 -19.08
C LEU A 24 -4.34 3.34 -18.33
N ARG A 25 -5.17 4.18 -17.69
CA ARG A 25 -4.78 5.40 -16.97
C ARG A 25 -5.61 5.53 -15.71
N PRO A 26 -5.18 4.92 -14.60
CA PRO A 26 -5.90 5.06 -13.33
C PRO A 26 -5.94 6.52 -12.90
N PRO A 27 -7.02 6.97 -12.24
CA PRO A 27 -7.20 8.36 -11.82
C PRO A 27 -6.36 8.68 -10.58
N VAL A 28 -5.05 8.45 -10.66
CA VAL A 28 -4.09 8.60 -9.57
C VAL A 28 -3.07 9.66 -9.94
N THR A 29 -2.90 10.65 -9.08
CA THR A 29 -1.81 11.62 -9.15
C THR A 29 -0.75 11.25 -8.13
N VAL A 30 0.47 11.00 -8.59
CA VAL A 30 1.61 10.75 -7.71
C VAL A 30 2.38 12.03 -7.48
N VAL A 31 2.63 12.34 -6.21
CA VAL A 31 3.49 13.43 -5.76
C VAL A 31 4.81 12.83 -5.31
N GLU A 32 5.91 13.38 -5.77
CA GLU A 32 7.24 12.95 -5.31
C GLU A 32 7.41 13.28 -3.83
N ALA A 33 7.82 12.28 -3.06
CA ALA A 33 8.13 12.51 -1.65
C ALA A 33 9.40 13.38 -1.56
N PRO A 34 9.44 14.35 -0.63
CA PRO A 34 10.61 15.18 -0.44
C PRO A 34 11.79 14.34 0.10
N ALA A 35 13.01 14.75 -0.22
CA ALA A 35 14.23 14.05 0.21
C ALA A 35 14.40 14.05 1.75
N GLU A 36 13.77 14.99 2.43
CA GLU A 36 13.81 15.14 3.89
C GLU A 36 12.89 14.14 4.62
N LEU A 37 12.02 13.43 3.90
CA LEU A 37 11.21 12.37 4.50
C LEU A 37 12.13 11.27 5.03
N ARG A 38 12.21 11.17 6.36
CA ARG A 38 13.04 10.14 7.00
C ARG A 38 12.44 8.76 6.79
N LYS A 39 13.23 7.90 6.17
CA LYS A 39 12.88 6.53 5.87
C LYS A 39 14.03 5.60 6.25
N ASP A 40 13.73 4.64 7.11
CA ASP A 40 14.58 3.47 7.34
C ASP A 40 14.01 2.33 6.49
N HIS A 41 14.79 1.88 5.51
CA HIS A 41 14.35 0.94 4.49
C HIS A 41 14.74 -0.49 4.85
N ASP A 42 13.82 -1.43 4.64
CA ASP A 42 14.04 -2.88 4.77
C ASP A 42 14.57 -3.31 6.14
N VAL A 43 14.04 -2.68 7.20
CA VAL A 43 14.44 -2.95 8.58
C VAL A 43 14.00 -4.36 8.99
N PRO A 44 14.89 -5.18 9.58
CA PRO A 44 14.53 -6.52 10.04
C PRO A 44 13.75 -6.47 11.35
N VAL A 45 12.67 -7.24 11.43
CA VAL A 45 11.94 -7.58 12.64
C VAL A 45 12.05 -9.08 12.84
N VAL A 46 12.83 -9.52 13.82
CA VAL A 46 13.01 -10.95 14.11
C VAL A 46 11.91 -11.38 15.06
N LEU A 47 11.08 -12.32 14.61
CA LEU A 47 9.98 -12.87 15.38
C LEU A 47 10.48 -13.95 16.36
N SER A 48 9.64 -14.31 17.33
CA SER A 48 9.94 -15.28 18.37
C SER A 48 10.27 -16.69 17.83
N ASP A 49 9.75 -17.04 16.65
CA ASP A 49 10.07 -18.31 15.96
C ASP A 49 11.36 -18.25 15.12
N GLY A 50 12.08 -17.12 15.12
CA GLY A 50 13.31 -16.88 14.37
C GLY A 50 13.09 -16.40 12.94
N THR A 51 11.86 -16.31 12.45
CA THR A 51 11.55 -15.75 11.12
C THR A 51 11.80 -14.25 11.11
N THR A 52 12.39 -13.74 10.05
CA THR A 52 12.64 -12.30 9.89
C THR A 52 11.62 -11.70 8.94
N LEU A 53 10.81 -10.79 9.46
CA LEU A 53 9.97 -9.91 8.63
C LEU A 53 10.72 -8.63 8.29
N ARG A 54 10.30 -7.98 7.22
CA ARG A 54 10.91 -6.74 6.72
C ARG A 54 9.91 -5.60 6.70
N VAL A 55 10.33 -4.45 7.24
CA VAL A 55 9.49 -3.27 7.31
C VAL A 55 10.18 -2.03 6.73
N ASN A 56 9.39 -1.10 6.19
CA ASN A 56 9.83 0.27 5.94
C ASN A 56 9.27 1.15 7.05
N LEU A 57 10.13 1.88 7.73
CA LEU A 57 9.77 2.81 8.81
C LEU A 57 9.94 4.24 8.31
N TYR A 58 8.88 5.03 8.39
CA TYR A 58 8.87 6.46 8.12
C TYR A 58 8.56 7.20 9.43
N ARG A 59 9.27 8.30 9.71
CA ARG A 59 9.09 9.01 10.97
C ARG A 59 9.32 10.51 10.85
N PRO A 60 8.66 11.32 11.71
CA PRO A 60 8.94 12.74 11.83
C PRO A 60 10.41 13.01 12.21
N ALA A 61 10.86 14.23 11.95
CA ALA A 61 12.13 14.70 12.45
C ALA A 61 12.05 14.93 13.97
N GLY A 62 13.17 14.69 14.68
CA GLY A 62 13.28 14.92 16.12
C GLY A 62 13.22 13.65 16.96
N PRO A 63 13.28 13.78 18.27
CA PRO A 63 13.16 12.67 19.21
C PRO A 63 11.71 12.22 19.33
N GLY A 64 11.49 10.89 19.40
CA GLY A 64 10.18 10.31 19.73
C GLY A 64 9.86 10.43 21.24
N PRO A 65 8.84 9.73 21.70
CA PRO A 65 8.04 8.75 20.93
C PRO A 65 7.02 9.41 19.99
N PHE A 66 6.67 8.70 18.91
CA PHE A 66 5.62 9.10 17.99
C PHE A 66 4.48 8.06 18.01
N PRO A 67 3.22 8.47 17.86
CA PRO A 67 2.15 7.50 17.59
C PRO A 67 2.42 6.81 16.24
N VAL A 68 2.12 5.51 16.16
CA VAL A 68 2.47 4.68 15.01
C VAL A 68 1.21 4.27 14.25
N ILE A 69 1.28 4.31 12.92
CA ILE A 69 0.33 3.67 12.02
C ILE A 69 1.05 2.49 11.39
N LEU A 70 0.59 1.27 11.68
CA LEU A 70 1.10 0.04 11.10
C LEU A 70 0.19 -0.42 9.96
N SER A 71 0.80 -0.81 8.85
CA SER A 71 0.17 -1.55 7.77
C SER A 71 1.03 -2.78 7.45
N ALA A 72 0.44 -3.96 7.51
CA ALA A 72 1.07 -5.21 7.12
C ALA A 72 0.22 -5.85 6.00
N HIS A 73 0.83 -6.17 4.86
CA HIS A 73 0.10 -6.64 3.69
C HIS A 73 0.96 -7.52 2.77
N PRO A 74 0.34 -8.39 1.94
CA PRO A 74 1.07 -9.31 1.07
C PRO A 74 1.51 -8.69 -0.28
N TYR A 75 1.21 -7.41 -0.54
CA TYR A 75 1.43 -6.78 -1.85
C TYR A 75 2.85 -6.28 -2.09
N GLY A 76 3.70 -6.35 -1.07
CA GLY A 76 5.08 -5.89 -1.08
C GLY A 76 5.21 -4.40 -0.71
N LYS A 77 5.86 -4.12 0.43
CA LYS A 77 6.11 -2.75 0.93
C LYS A 77 6.90 -1.87 -0.04
N ASP A 78 7.68 -2.50 -0.94
CA ASP A 78 8.51 -1.85 -1.95
C ASP A 78 7.87 -1.78 -3.34
N ALA A 79 6.60 -2.25 -3.45
CA ALA A 79 5.80 -2.11 -4.67
C ALA A 79 5.26 -0.68 -4.82
N LEU A 80 6.18 0.29 -4.85
CA LEU A 80 5.93 1.73 -4.88
C LEU A 80 5.81 2.28 -6.30
N PRO A 81 5.19 3.46 -6.49
CA PRO A 81 5.23 4.17 -7.76
C PRO A 81 6.67 4.43 -8.20
N ARG A 82 6.99 4.13 -9.48
CA ARG A 82 8.33 4.33 -10.03
C ARG A 82 8.31 5.35 -11.15
N ARG A 83 9.30 6.23 -11.19
CA ARG A 83 9.47 7.19 -12.29
C ARG A 83 9.59 6.49 -13.65
N ARG A 84 8.81 6.98 -14.62
CA ARG A 84 8.88 6.53 -16.02
C ARG A 84 8.74 7.73 -16.95
N GLY A 85 9.85 8.22 -17.47
CA GLY A 85 9.89 9.44 -18.26
C GLY A 85 9.32 10.63 -17.47
N ARG A 86 8.31 11.31 -18.02
CA ARG A 86 7.62 12.44 -17.35
C ARG A 86 6.49 12.00 -16.43
N GLY A 87 6.24 10.71 -16.29
CA GLY A 87 5.14 10.18 -15.51
C GLY A 87 5.58 9.14 -14.47
N TRP A 88 4.60 8.33 -14.04
CA TRP A 88 4.79 7.29 -13.06
C TRP A 88 4.27 5.96 -13.56
N ARG A 89 4.97 4.89 -13.25
CA ARG A 89 4.48 3.52 -13.35
C ARG A 89 3.93 3.14 -11.97
N LEU A 90 2.64 2.82 -11.95
CA LEU A 90 1.95 2.37 -10.76
C LEU A 90 1.97 0.84 -10.64
N ASN A 91 1.79 0.35 -9.45
CA ASN A 91 1.50 -1.04 -9.17
C ASN A 91 0.21 -1.47 -9.87
N PHE A 92 0.12 -2.75 -10.26
CA PHE A 92 -0.99 -3.32 -11.02
C PHE A 92 -2.35 -3.12 -10.34
N GLN A 93 -2.42 -3.20 -9.02
CA GLN A 93 -3.65 -3.02 -8.25
C GLN A 93 -4.31 -1.66 -8.50
N PHE A 94 -3.54 -0.59 -8.67
CA PHE A 94 -4.08 0.73 -9.01
C PHE A 94 -4.81 0.76 -10.37
N HIS A 95 -4.48 -0.15 -11.28
CA HIS A 95 -5.11 -0.26 -12.59
C HIS A 95 -6.40 -1.10 -12.55
N ILE A 96 -6.41 -2.21 -11.80
CA ILE A 96 -7.54 -3.14 -11.78
C ILE A 96 -8.64 -2.73 -10.81
N MET A 97 -8.31 -2.03 -9.74
CA MET A 97 -9.32 -1.57 -8.78
C MET A 97 -10.05 -0.35 -9.33
N ASN A 98 -11.38 -0.39 -9.21
CA ASN A 98 -12.25 0.65 -9.74
C ASN A 98 -12.37 1.79 -8.75
N GLN A 99 -11.47 2.76 -8.81
CA GLN A 99 -11.59 3.97 -8.02
C GLN A 99 -12.66 4.90 -8.62
N PRO A 100 -13.66 5.31 -7.83
CA PRO A 100 -14.74 6.16 -8.33
C PRO A 100 -14.28 7.58 -8.66
N GLU A 101 -13.31 8.10 -7.91
CA GLU A 101 -12.84 9.49 -7.98
C GLU A 101 -11.31 9.57 -8.09
N PRO A 102 -10.78 10.68 -8.67
CA PRO A 102 -9.36 10.95 -8.66
C PRO A 102 -8.82 11.14 -7.24
N TYR A 103 -7.63 10.61 -6.97
CA TYR A 103 -6.97 10.77 -5.68
C TYR A 103 -5.46 10.98 -5.84
N ARG A 104 -4.83 11.46 -4.77
CA ARG A 104 -3.39 11.74 -4.72
C ARG A 104 -2.72 10.80 -3.74
N ILE A 105 -1.54 10.35 -4.11
CA ILE A 105 -0.63 9.57 -3.26
C ILE A 105 0.77 10.13 -3.38
N SER A 106 1.64 9.83 -2.43
CA SER A 106 3.06 10.09 -2.57
C SER A 106 3.77 8.97 -3.35
N SER A 107 5.01 9.21 -3.77
CA SER A 107 5.87 8.17 -4.37
C SER A 107 6.25 7.06 -3.39
N GLU A 108 5.95 7.22 -2.11
CA GLU A 108 6.19 6.25 -1.04
C GLU A 108 4.93 5.48 -0.63
N THR A 109 3.81 5.64 -1.36
CA THR A 109 2.54 4.98 -1.05
C THR A 109 2.40 3.69 -1.84
N GLY A 110 2.39 2.55 -1.16
CA GLY A 110 2.03 1.25 -1.71
C GLY A 110 0.53 1.05 -1.85
N TRP A 111 0.12 -0.08 -2.44
CA TRP A 111 -1.27 -0.50 -2.45
C TRP A 111 -1.69 -0.97 -1.04
N GLU A 112 -2.86 -0.54 -0.59
CA GLU A 112 -3.40 -0.82 0.76
C GLU A 112 -2.49 -0.37 1.92
N ALA A 113 -1.64 0.63 1.68
CA ALA A 113 -0.77 1.21 2.69
C ALA A 113 -1.12 2.69 2.96
N PRO A 114 -0.93 3.16 4.19
CA PRO A 114 -1.06 4.58 4.50
C PRO A 114 -0.02 5.39 3.72
N ASP A 115 -0.37 6.61 3.30
CA ASP A 115 0.58 7.52 2.66
C ASP A 115 1.54 8.11 3.70
N PRO A 116 2.84 7.72 3.69
CA PRO A 116 3.80 8.20 4.69
C PRO A 116 3.97 9.71 4.70
N LEU A 117 3.92 10.35 3.51
CA LEU A 117 4.07 11.80 3.42
C LEU A 117 2.99 12.54 4.21
N ARG A 118 1.76 12.05 4.13
CA ARG A 118 0.61 12.63 4.84
C ARG A 118 0.71 12.41 6.35
N TRP A 119 0.98 11.19 6.77
CA TRP A 119 0.92 10.82 8.17
C TRP A 119 2.13 11.31 8.96
N VAL A 120 3.32 11.30 8.36
CA VAL A 120 4.53 11.88 8.97
C VAL A 120 4.36 13.38 9.16
N ALA A 121 3.77 14.09 8.20
CA ALA A 121 3.44 15.51 8.34
C ALA A 121 2.40 15.78 9.45
N ALA A 122 1.56 14.79 9.78
CA ALA A 122 0.60 14.86 10.89
C ALA A 122 1.20 14.43 12.25
N GLY A 123 2.50 14.10 12.31
CA GLY A 123 3.20 13.74 13.55
C GLY A 123 3.21 12.25 13.89
N PHE A 124 2.80 11.38 12.97
CA PHE A 124 2.81 9.93 13.15
C PHE A 124 4.07 9.31 12.55
N ALA A 125 4.58 8.25 13.16
CA ALA A 125 5.42 7.30 12.45
C ALA A 125 4.54 6.33 11.64
N VAL A 126 5.05 5.84 10.51
CA VAL A 126 4.35 4.88 9.64
C VAL A 126 5.25 3.67 9.46
N ILE A 127 4.72 2.49 9.68
CA ILE A 127 5.37 1.21 9.43
C ILE A 127 4.58 0.50 8.31
N ASN A 128 5.26 0.24 7.20
CA ASN A 128 4.75 -0.65 6.14
C ASN A 128 5.54 -1.95 6.20
N ALA A 129 4.86 -3.05 6.53
CA ALA A 129 5.45 -4.36 6.70
C ALA A 129 5.09 -5.29 5.55
N ASP A 130 6.05 -6.07 5.09
CA ASP A 130 5.78 -7.26 4.31
C ASP A 130 5.37 -8.40 5.26
N LEU A 131 4.22 -9.01 5.02
CA LEU A 131 3.79 -10.21 5.73
C LEU A 131 4.77 -11.38 5.47
N ARG A 132 4.73 -12.39 6.31
CA ARG A 132 5.49 -13.64 6.15
C ARG A 132 5.36 -14.18 4.72
N GLY A 133 6.49 -14.45 4.07
CA GLY A 133 6.55 -14.93 2.69
C GLY A 133 6.17 -13.91 1.61
N ALA A 134 5.97 -12.63 1.98
CA ALA A 134 5.74 -11.56 1.03
C ALA A 134 6.96 -10.64 0.89
N GLY A 135 7.12 -10.02 -0.27
CA GLY A 135 8.17 -9.04 -0.55
C GLY A 135 9.57 -9.56 -0.22
N THR A 136 10.21 -8.97 0.79
CA THR A 136 11.54 -9.36 1.29
C THR A 136 11.48 -10.08 2.64
N SER A 137 10.29 -10.33 3.20
CA SER A 137 10.09 -11.11 4.42
C SER A 137 10.29 -12.61 4.19
N GLU A 138 10.84 -13.28 5.19
CA GLU A 138 11.09 -14.72 5.16
C GLU A 138 9.81 -15.55 5.37
N GLY A 139 9.95 -16.87 5.22
CA GLY A 139 8.92 -17.86 5.51
C GLY A 139 7.93 -18.09 4.40
N VAL A 140 6.83 -18.74 4.74
CA VAL A 140 5.71 -19.04 3.82
C VAL A 140 4.45 -18.42 4.38
N GLY A 141 3.81 -17.56 3.58
CA GLY A 141 2.61 -16.86 3.98
C GLY A 141 1.37 -17.76 3.99
N SER A 142 0.48 -17.49 4.94
CA SER A 142 -0.85 -18.08 5.01
C SER A 142 -1.83 -16.97 5.37
N LEU A 143 -2.51 -16.43 4.37
CA LEU A 143 -3.41 -15.31 4.55
C LEU A 143 -4.56 -15.64 5.51
N LEU A 144 -4.90 -14.67 6.36
CA LEU A 144 -5.99 -14.76 7.34
C LEU A 144 -5.84 -15.94 8.32
N SER A 145 -4.61 -16.32 8.63
CA SER A 145 -4.28 -17.38 9.58
C SER A 145 -4.00 -16.81 10.99
N GLU A 146 -4.02 -17.69 11.99
CA GLU A 146 -3.58 -17.34 13.33
C GLU A 146 -2.09 -16.93 13.35
N GLN A 147 -1.26 -17.57 12.52
CA GLN A 147 0.15 -17.20 12.39
C GLN A 147 0.33 -15.76 11.91
N GLU A 148 -0.45 -15.34 10.92
CA GLU A 148 -0.40 -13.96 10.45
C GLU A 148 -0.80 -12.97 11.57
N ALA A 149 -1.81 -13.29 12.36
CA ALA A 149 -2.21 -12.47 13.50
C ALA A 149 -1.12 -12.39 14.57
N HIS A 150 -0.42 -13.49 14.86
CA HIS A 150 0.73 -13.51 15.77
C HIS A 150 1.89 -12.68 15.23
N ASP A 151 2.23 -12.83 13.95
CA ASP A 151 3.29 -12.06 13.31
C ASP A 151 3.05 -10.55 13.41
N VAL A 152 1.80 -10.11 13.16
CA VAL A 152 1.43 -8.69 13.27
C VAL A 152 1.48 -8.21 14.71
N ALA A 153 1.07 -9.03 15.69
CA ALA A 153 1.17 -8.69 17.12
C ALA A 153 2.64 -8.48 17.53
N GLU A 154 3.54 -9.34 17.09
CA GLU A 154 4.98 -9.20 17.37
C GLU A 154 5.59 -7.94 16.73
N ILE A 155 5.13 -7.52 15.53
CA ILE A 155 5.54 -6.23 14.96
C ILE A 155 5.05 -5.04 15.83
N ILE A 156 3.86 -5.14 16.43
CA ILE A 156 3.33 -4.10 17.32
C ILE A 156 4.14 -3.99 18.61
N GLU A 157 4.63 -5.10 19.12
CA GLU A 157 5.43 -5.14 20.35
C GLU A 157 6.90 -4.73 20.12
N TRP A 158 7.40 -4.87 18.89
CA TRP A 158 8.76 -4.49 18.48
C TRP A 158 8.97 -2.99 18.47
#